data_68751dbbd90ad8e995382cbbc70a1411
#
_entry.id   68751dbbd90ad8e995382cbbc70a1411
#
_cell.length_a   1.000
_cell.length_b   1.000
_cell.length_c   1.000
_cell.angle_alpha   90.00
_cell.angle_beta   90.00
_cell.angle_gamma   90.00
#
_symmetry.space_group_name_H-M   'P 1'
#
loop_
_entity.id
_entity.type
_entity.pdbx_description
1 polymer ?
#
loop_
_entity_poly.entity_id
_entity_poly.type
_entity_poly.pdbx_seq_one_letter_code
_entity_poly.pdbx_strand_id
1 'polypeptide(L)'
;MRAPSAQVPPDPLVGAGPMSSSAVILFAHGAREPDWAQPLELVRDRLRAEGLRVELAYLEIMAPSLEDAARSLIADGYKTVTIVPLFLAQGKHLKRQLPEMVATLRKRHADAEFRVAPALGDDPEILAAITAWVNRAVR
;
A
#
# COMPACT_ATOMS: atom_id res chain seq x y z
N MET A 1 -23.19 9.93 -2.68
CA MET A 1 -22.49 10.05 -2.25
C MET A 1 -22.28 9.67 -1.51
N ARG A 2 -22.32 9.34 -1.43
CA ARG A 2 -21.80 8.92 -0.65
C ARG A 2 -21.96 9.26 0.19
N ALA A 3 -21.99 9.44 -0.01
CA ALA A 3 -21.55 9.91 0.62
C ALA A 3 -21.39 10.08 1.31
N PRO A 4 -21.63 10.15 1.64
CA PRO A 4 -20.81 10.49 2.13
C PRO A 4 -20.44 10.23 2.81
N SER A 5 -20.18 10.02 2.74
CA SER A 5 -19.36 10.00 3.25
C SER A 5 -18.92 10.24 3.47
N ALA A 6 -18.79 10.31 3.37
CA ALA A 6 -17.93 10.78 3.51
C ALA A 6 -17.61 11.38 3.48
N GLN A 7 -18.04 11.91 3.36
CA GLN A 7 -17.26 12.71 3.25
C GLN A 7 -16.68 13.19 4.06
N VAL A 8 -16.73 12.94 4.57
CA VAL A 8 -15.57 13.18 5.27
C VAL A 8 -15.08 14.45 4.90
N PRO A 9 -14.88 15.34 5.88
CA PRO A 9 -13.93 16.19 5.33
C PRO A 9 -12.89 15.26 4.86
N PRO A 10 -12.68 15.36 3.70
CA PRO A 10 -11.73 14.49 3.17
C PRO A 10 -10.49 14.75 3.91
N ASP A 11 -9.93 13.69 4.34
CA ASP A 11 -8.53 13.68 4.64
C ASP A 11 -7.90 14.56 3.59
N PRO A 12 -7.17 15.59 3.95
CA PRO A 12 -6.49 16.42 2.97
C PRO A 12 -5.56 15.62 2.08
N LEU A 13 -5.13 14.43 2.51
CA LEU A 13 -4.29 13.59 1.69
C LEU A 13 -5.06 12.80 0.65
N VAL A 14 -6.37 12.70 0.81
CA VAL A 14 -7.17 11.80 0.00
C VAL A 14 -8.27 12.53 -0.71
N GLY A 15 -9.00 13.30 0.02
CA GLY A 15 -10.27 13.79 -0.45
C GLY A 15 -10.22 14.84 -1.51
N ALA A 16 -9.08 15.38 -1.77
CA ALA A 16 -8.98 16.42 -2.77
C ALA A 16 -9.11 15.90 -4.19
N GLY A 17 -9.20 14.58 -4.39
CA GLY A 17 -9.31 14.03 -5.72
C GLY A 17 -8.18 14.48 -6.61
N PRO A 18 -8.46 15.11 -7.76
CA PRO A 18 -7.38 15.52 -8.65
C PRO A 18 -6.43 16.54 -8.04
N MET A 19 -6.82 17.14 -6.93
CA MET A 19 -5.94 18.08 -6.23
C MET A 19 -4.97 17.36 -5.31
N SER A 20 -5.24 16.09 -5.01
CA SER A 20 -4.35 15.33 -4.16
C SER A 20 -3.09 14.96 -4.92
N SER A 21 -1.94 15.17 -4.29
CA SER A 21 -0.66 14.71 -4.82
C SER A 21 -0.21 13.42 -4.13
N SER A 22 -1.09 12.77 -3.40
CA SER A 22 -0.78 11.57 -2.62
C SER A 22 -1.22 10.31 -3.33
N ALA A 23 -0.39 9.28 -3.26
CA ALA A 23 -0.70 7.96 -3.80
C ALA A 23 -0.22 6.89 -2.83
N VAL A 24 -0.72 5.68 -3.03
CA VAL A 24 -0.44 4.55 -2.15
C VAL A 24 0.13 3.40 -2.98
N ILE A 25 1.14 2.74 -2.45
CA ILE A 25 1.61 1.49 -2.99
C ILE A 25 1.34 0.40 -1.96
N LEU A 26 0.54 -0.59 -2.35
CA LEU A 26 0.37 -1.80 -1.56
C LEU A 26 1.51 -2.73 -1.95
N PHE A 27 2.41 -2.97 -1.02
CA PHE A 27 3.65 -3.71 -1.29
C PHE A 27 3.56 -5.10 -0.70
N ALA A 28 3.63 -6.11 -1.55
CA ALA A 28 3.45 -7.51 -1.17
C ALA A 28 4.62 -8.36 -1.64
N HIS A 29 4.62 -9.63 -1.24
CA HIS A 29 5.76 -10.51 -1.51
C HIS A 29 5.86 -10.88 -3.00
N GLY A 30 4.77 -11.31 -3.58
CA GLY A 30 4.76 -11.86 -4.93
C GLY A 30 4.78 -13.39 -4.90
N ALA A 31 4.27 -13.99 -5.96
CA ALA A 31 4.20 -15.44 -6.08
C ALA A 31 4.12 -15.83 -7.55
N ARG A 32 4.34 -17.11 -7.83
CA ARG A 32 4.29 -17.59 -9.21
C ARG A 32 2.87 -17.76 -9.73
N GLU A 33 1.92 -18.10 -8.85
CA GLU A 33 0.54 -18.28 -9.24
C GLU A 33 -0.12 -16.92 -9.45
N PRO A 34 -0.65 -16.66 -10.65
CA PRO A 34 -1.29 -15.37 -10.92
C PRO A 34 -2.44 -15.06 -9.96
N ASP A 35 -3.18 -16.08 -9.56
CA ASP A 35 -4.34 -15.89 -8.69
C ASP A 35 -3.97 -15.50 -7.27
N TRP A 36 -2.70 -15.65 -6.91
CA TRP A 36 -2.23 -15.31 -5.56
C TRP A 36 -2.53 -13.85 -5.21
N ALA A 37 -2.52 -12.97 -6.20
CA ALA A 37 -2.70 -11.55 -5.96
C ALA A 37 -4.16 -11.11 -5.92
N GLN A 38 -5.13 -11.98 -6.20
CA GLN A 38 -6.55 -11.59 -6.29
C GLN A 38 -7.06 -10.84 -5.05
N PRO A 39 -6.81 -11.29 -3.81
CA PRO A 39 -7.29 -10.53 -2.65
C PRO A 39 -6.68 -9.14 -2.58
N LEU A 40 -5.43 -9.00 -3.01
CA LEU A 40 -4.75 -7.70 -3.00
C LEU A 40 -5.35 -6.78 -4.06
N GLU A 41 -5.66 -7.34 -5.22
CA GLU A 41 -6.32 -6.59 -6.29
C GLU A 41 -7.69 -6.10 -5.85
N LEU A 42 -8.41 -6.91 -5.09
CA LEU A 42 -9.71 -6.52 -4.55
C LEU A 42 -9.58 -5.33 -3.60
N VAL A 43 -8.60 -5.36 -2.71
CA VAL A 43 -8.34 -4.25 -1.79
C VAL A 43 -7.97 -3.00 -2.58
N ARG A 44 -7.08 -3.13 -3.56
CA ARG A 44 -6.70 -2.02 -4.43
C ARG A 44 -7.95 -1.40 -5.09
N ASP A 45 -8.80 -2.23 -5.66
CA ASP A 45 -9.96 -1.75 -6.39
C ASP A 45 -10.97 -1.06 -5.48
N ARG A 46 -11.15 -1.56 -4.26
CA ARG A 46 -12.02 -0.92 -3.28
C ARG A 46 -11.48 0.46 -2.88
N LEU A 47 -10.17 0.56 -2.69
CA LEU A 47 -9.56 1.84 -2.36
C LEU A 47 -9.66 2.82 -3.52
N ARG A 48 -9.47 2.34 -4.73
CA ARG A 48 -9.64 3.19 -5.92
C ARG A 48 -11.06 3.71 -6.04
N ALA A 49 -12.04 2.89 -5.70
CA ALA A 49 -13.45 3.30 -5.71
C ALA A 49 -13.72 4.41 -4.70
N GLU A 50 -12.89 4.53 -3.67
CA GLU A 50 -12.98 5.60 -2.69
C GLU A 50 -12.23 6.86 -3.11
N GLY A 51 -11.59 6.84 -4.29
CA GLY A 51 -10.90 8.00 -4.82
C GLY A 51 -9.40 8.02 -4.61
N LEU A 52 -8.84 6.96 -4.01
CA LEU A 52 -7.40 6.88 -3.81
C LEU A 52 -6.69 6.42 -5.08
N ARG A 53 -5.51 6.99 -5.33
CA ARG A 53 -4.62 6.42 -6.34
C ARG A 53 -3.80 5.32 -5.67
N VAL A 54 -4.01 4.09 -6.08
CA VAL A 54 -3.40 2.91 -5.45
C VAL A 54 -2.80 2.02 -6.51
N GLU A 55 -1.55 1.60 -6.29
CA GLU A 55 -0.89 0.62 -7.13
C GLU A 55 -0.40 -0.54 -6.28
N LEU A 56 -0.34 -1.72 -6.88
CA LEU A 56 0.31 -2.86 -6.25
C LEU A 56 1.77 -2.89 -6.68
N ALA A 57 2.63 -3.35 -5.79
CA ALA A 57 4.02 -3.63 -6.13
C ALA A 57 4.45 -4.88 -5.39
N TYR A 58 5.46 -5.55 -5.92
CA TYR A 58 5.87 -6.85 -5.41
C TYR A 58 7.36 -6.89 -5.15
N LEU A 59 7.73 -7.59 -4.08
CA LEU A 59 9.13 -7.77 -3.70
C LEU A 59 9.89 -8.57 -4.76
N GLU A 60 9.25 -9.59 -5.30
CA GLU A 60 9.89 -10.47 -6.27
C GLU A 60 8.84 -11.18 -7.12
N ILE A 61 9.29 -11.81 -8.20
CA ILE A 61 8.53 -12.71 -9.07
C ILE A 61 7.50 -11.97 -9.94
N MET A 62 6.64 -11.16 -9.35
CA MET A 62 5.58 -10.46 -10.07
C MET A 62 5.96 -9.00 -10.29
N ALA A 63 5.37 -8.40 -11.32
CA ALA A 63 5.57 -6.98 -11.64
C ALA A 63 4.30 -6.20 -11.29
N PRO A 64 4.44 -4.90 -10.97
CA PRO A 64 5.69 -4.14 -10.96
C PRO A 64 6.48 -4.32 -9.66
N SER A 65 7.75 -3.97 -9.72
CA SER A 65 8.58 -3.83 -8.54
C SER A 65 8.20 -2.55 -7.80
N LEU A 66 8.69 -2.42 -6.56
CA LEU A 66 8.47 -1.19 -5.81
C LEU A 66 9.03 0.03 -6.54
N GLU A 67 10.20 -0.12 -7.11
CA GLU A 67 10.83 0.96 -7.88
C GLU A 67 9.99 1.38 -9.08
N ASP A 68 9.52 0.41 -9.85
CA ASP A 68 8.74 0.69 -11.05
C ASP A 68 7.39 1.33 -10.70
N ALA A 69 6.74 0.87 -9.64
CA ALA A 69 5.47 1.46 -9.21
C ALA A 69 5.68 2.90 -8.75
N ALA A 70 6.73 3.14 -7.97
CA ALA A 70 7.02 4.50 -7.51
C ALA A 70 7.32 5.43 -8.66
N ARG A 71 8.14 4.96 -9.61
CA ARG A 71 8.49 5.77 -10.79
C ARG A 71 7.25 6.15 -11.59
N SER A 72 6.34 5.21 -11.78
CA SER A 72 5.10 5.44 -12.51
C SER A 72 4.23 6.50 -11.82
N LEU A 73 4.11 6.42 -10.50
CA LEU A 73 3.31 7.38 -9.74
C LEU A 73 3.91 8.78 -9.81
N ILE A 74 5.21 8.88 -9.70
CA ILE A 74 5.89 10.17 -9.76
C ILE A 74 5.78 10.77 -11.16
N ALA A 75 5.89 9.94 -12.20
CA ALA A 75 5.70 10.39 -13.56
C ALA A 75 4.28 10.94 -13.79
N ASP A 76 3.31 10.42 -13.07
CA ASP A 76 1.93 10.89 -13.14
C ASP A 76 1.68 12.13 -12.26
N GLY A 77 2.69 12.65 -11.59
CA GLY A 77 2.59 13.90 -10.84
C GLY A 77 2.36 13.76 -9.35
N TYR A 78 2.37 12.54 -8.81
CA TYR A 78 2.18 12.36 -7.38
C TYR A 78 3.47 12.67 -6.64
N LYS A 79 3.37 13.45 -5.58
CA LYS A 79 4.53 13.93 -4.83
C LYS A 79 4.69 13.26 -3.47
N THR A 80 3.66 12.64 -2.96
CA THR A 80 3.72 11.89 -1.71
C THR A 80 3.27 10.47 -1.99
N VAL A 81 4.13 9.51 -1.70
CA VAL A 81 3.84 8.10 -1.91
C VAL A 81 3.95 7.38 -0.58
N THR A 82 2.85 6.77 -0.16
CA THR A 82 2.84 5.96 1.07
C THR A 82 2.94 4.49 0.69
N ILE A 83 3.97 3.85 1.20
CA ILE A 83 4.20 2.43 0.99
C ILE A 83 3.58 1.67 2.15
N VAL A 84 2.66 0.76 1.84
CA VAL A 84 1.95 -0.04 2.84
C VAL A 84 2.42 -1.48 2.70
N PRO A 85 3.28 -1.95 3.63
CA PRO A 85 3.83 -3.31 3.53
C PRO A 85 2.79 -4.34 3.99
N LEU A 86 2.34 -5.17 3.06
CA LEU A 86 1.33 -6.18 3.33
C LEU A 86 1.98 -7.50 3.74
N PHE A 87 2.77 -7.45 4.81
CA PHE A 87 3.47 -8.62 5.35
C PHE A 87 2.96 -8.88 6.75
N LEU A 88 2.35 -10.06 6.94
CA LEU A 88 1.88 -10.43 8.27
C LEU A 88 3.06 -10.67 9.21
N ALA A 89 4.09 -11.31 8.69
CA ALA A 89 5.33 -11.51 9.43
C ALA A 89 6.49 -11.10 8.54
N GLN A 90 7.45 -10.39 9.11
CA GLN A 90 8.65 -9.99 8.41
C GLN A 90 9.85 -10.69 9.04
N GLY A 91 10.61 -11.44 8.24
CA GLY A 91 11.88 -11.97 8.69
C GLY A 91 12.92 -10.85 8.80
N LYS A 92 14.05 -11.17 9.42
CA LYS A 92 15.13 -10.21 9.58
C LYS A 92 15.58 -9.60 8.27
N HIS A 93 15.58 -10.41 7.22
CA HIS A 93 16.04 -9.97 5.91
C HIS A 93 15.16 -8.85 5.37
N LEU A 94 13.85 -9.03 5.41
CA LEU A 94 12.92 -8.04 4.89
C LEU A 94 12.93 -6.78 5.76
N LYS A 95 13.03 -6.92 7.08
CA LYS A 95 13.10 -5.76 7.98
C LYS A 95 14.28 -4.86 7.67
N ARG A 96 15.37 -5.44 7.14
CA ARG A 96 16.54 -4.67 6.73
C ARG A 96 16.41 -4.17 5.31
N GLN A 97 15.88 -5.01 4.44
CA GLN A 97 15.80 -4.73 3.01
C GLN A 97 14.85 -3.58 2.68
N LEU A 98 13.69 -3.52 3.34
CA LEU A 98 12.70 -2.49 3.02
C LEU A 98 13.22 -1.07 3.28
N PRO A 99 13.82 -0.76 4.43
CA PRO A 99 14.39 0.58 4.62
C PRO A 99 15.45 0.93 3.58
N GLU A 100 16.25 -0.04 3.14
CA GLU A 100 17.25 0.20 2.09
C GLU A 100 16.60 0.52 0.76
N MET A 101 15.53 -0.19 0.42
CA MET A 101 14.79 0.08 -0.81
C MET A 101 14.18 1.48 -0.78
N VAL A 102 13.61 1.87 0.36
CA VAL A 102 13.02 3.19 0.51
C VAL A 102 14.08 4.28 0.43
N ALA A 103 15.25 4.04 1.04
CA ALA A 103 16.35 4.99 0.96
C ALA A 103 16.79 5.22 -0.49
N THR A 104 16.81 4.16 -1.29
CA THR A 104 17.12 4.26 -2.71
C THR A 104 16.09 5.09 -3.45
N LEU A 105 14.80 4.87 -3.16
CA LEU A 105 13.73 5.66 -3.77
C LEU A 105 13.88 7.14 -3.43
N ARG A 106 14.19 7.46 -2.17
CA ARG A 106 14.37 8.84 -1.74
C ARG A 106 15.52 9.52 -2.45
N LYS A 107 16.58 8.79 -2.74
CA LYS A 107 17.70 9.35 -3.50
C LYS A 107 17.34 9.60 -4.95
N ARG A 108 16.63 8.67 -5.57
CA ARG A 108 16.30 8.76 -6.99
C ARG A 108 15.21 9.77 -7.29
N HIS A 109 14.35 10.03 -6.31
CA HIS A 109 13.19 10.89 -6.48
C HIS A 109 13.19 11.94 -5.38
N ALA A 110 14.19 12.81 -5.41
CA ALA A 110 14.44 13.77 -4.33
C ALA A 110 13.29 14.76 -4.12
N ASP A 111 12.48 14.98 -5.16
CA ASP A 111 11.36 15.91 -5.07
C ASP A 111 10.09 15.28 -4.53
N ALA A 112 10.11 13.97 -4.27
CA ALA A 112 8.96 13.24 -3.75
C ALA A 112 9.19 12.86 -2.30
N GLU A 113 8.09 12.73 -1.57
CA GLU A 113 8.12 12.26 -0.20
C GLU A 113 7.65 10.81 -0.16
N PHE A 114 8.43 9.94 0.48
CA PHE A 114 8.06 8.54 0.66
C PHE A 114 7.81 8.29 2.14
N ARG A 115 6.61 7.80 2.44
CA ARG A 115 6.20 7.42 3.79
C ARG A 115 6.03 5.91 3.82
N VAL A 116 6.36 5.29 4.94
CA VAL A 116 6.21 3.85 5.11
C VAL A 116 5.29 3.61 6.29
N ALA A 117 4.15 2.99 6.03
CA ALA A 117 3.23 2.60 7.08
C ALA A 117 3.79 1.41 7.85
N PRO A 118 3.36 1.18 9.09
CA PRO A 118 3.69 -0.07 9.77
C PRO A 118 3.24 -1.25 8.91
N ALA A 119 3.99 -2.35 8.98
CA ALA A 119 3.59 -3.55 8.27
C ALA A 119 2.26 -4.08 8.81
N LEU A 120 1.54 -4.79 7.95
CA LEU A 120 0.23 -5.34 8.29
C LEU A 120 0.26 -6.12 9.61
N GLY A 121 1.31 -6.92 9.84
CA GLY A 121 1.43 -7.72 11.05
C GLY A 121 1.80 -6.93 12.30
N ASP A 122 2.17 -5.67 12.14
CA ASP A 122 2.50 -4.81 13.28
C ASP A 122 1.34 -3.90 13.68
N ASP A 123 0.22 -3.98 12.97
CA ASP A 123 -0.93 -3.13 13.25
C ASP A 123 -1.88 -3.82 14.23
N PRO A 124 -2.17 -3.19 15.39
CA PRO A 124 -3.03 -3.83 16.39
C PRO A 124 -4.45 -4.10 15.90
N GLU A 125 -4.99 -3.25 15.04
CA GLU A 125 -6.34 -3.47 14.53
C GLU A 125 -6.41 -4.65 13.58
N ILE A 126 -5.37 -4.85 12.79
CA ILE A 126 -5.29 -6.01 11.90
C ILE A 126 -5.19 -7.28 12.72
N LEU A 127 -4.34 -7.29 13.75
CA LEU A 127 -4.20 -8.46 14.62
C LEU A 127 -5.50 -8.77 15.34
N ALA A 128 -6.22 -7.75 15.77
CA ALA A 128 -7.54 -7.94 16.39
C ALA A 128 -8.54 -8.51 15.41
N ALA A 129 -8.51 -8.07 14.17
CA ALA A 129 -9.40 -8.60 13.14
C ALA A 129 -9.13 -10.08 12.86
N ILE A 130 -7.85 -10.45 12.80
CA ILE A 130 -7.47 -11.85 12.62
C ILE A 130 -7.97 -12.69 13.79
N THR A 131 -7.79 -12.19 15.01
CA THR A 131 -8.25 -12.88 16.22
C THR A 131 -9.76 -13.10 16.18
N ALA A 132 -10.52 -12.07 15.82
CA ALA A 132 -11.97 -12.17 15.72
C ALA A 132 -12.39 -13.16 14.65
N TRP A 133 -11.70 -13.16 13.52
CA TRP A 133 -11.97 -14.10 12.44
C TRP A 133 -11.73 -15.54 12.88
N VAL A 134 -10.61 -15.80 13.56
CA VAL A 134 -10.31 -17.13 14.06
C VAL A 134 -11.38 -17.59 15.04
N ASN A 135 -11.83 -16.71 15.94
CA ASN A 135 -12.89 -17.06 16.90
C ASN A 135 -14.18 -17.45 16.18
N ARG A 136 -14.53 -16.75 15.11
CA ARG A 136 -15.72 -17.15 14.32
C ARG A 136 -15.53 -18.49 13.63
N ALA A 137 -14.31 -18.76 13.16
CA ALA A 137 -14.02 -19.98 12.40
C ALA A 137 -14.09 -21.24 13.25
N VAL A 138 -13.89 -21.15 14.57
CA VAL A 138 -13.85 -22.31 15.46
C VAL A 138 -15.14 -22.54 16.25
N ARG A 139 -16.20 -21.78 15.96
CA ARG A 139 -17.49 -21.92 16.65
C ARG A 139 -18.46 -22.79 15.91
#